data_f724c365a0478069930662051d5db95e
#
_entry.id   f724c365a0478069930662051d5db95e
#
_cell.length_a   1.000
_cell.length_b   1.000
_cell.length_c   1.000
_cell.angle_alpha   90.00
_cell.angle_beta   90.00
_cell.angle_gamma   90.00
#
_symmetry.space_group_name_H-M   'P 1'
#
loop_
_entity.id
_entity.type
_entity.pdbx_description
1 polymer ?
#
loop_
_entity_poly.entity_id
_entity_poly.type
_entity_poly.pdbx_seq_one_letter_code
_entity_poly.pdbx_strand_id
1 'polypeptide(L)'
;MGDEAGLGAMNTPYASLGVMKTVKGLSLRCYDQNTNKEVLKPIAKNKVVWLRLWGDYDKSLLQYSYSLDGKTWENIGEQMLSPYQLKTFQGVCVALYAFNKAGVNGGVADFDDFKVEEPMADRTANLPIGKTIRLFNLADGNLMNATGHGLMHSSSNIKEMSNGVKFIIEDRGQGKIALKTADGRYVYIAGAGLSGDVRLTSDASHAEEFVWQDMLYNRCMLLSLKTQRYIGKHPTDGSPYSADFQGADAGMKNGCVFSWEVVE
;
A
#
# COMPACT_ATOMS: atom_id res chain seq x y z
N MET A 1 -6.55 41.29 13.84
CA MET A 1 -5.18 40.79 13.54
C MET A 1 -5.02 39.41 14.07
N GLY A 2 -4.22 38.58 13.42
CA GLY A 2 -4.06 37.17 13.77
C GLY A 2 -4.96 36.21 12.98
N ASP A 3 -5.57 36.69 11.88
CA ASP A 3 -6.21 35.83 10.89
C ASP A 3 -5.14 35.01 10.23
N GLU A 4 -5.35 33.72 10.15
CA GLU A 4 -4.45 32.77 9.49
C GLU A 4 -5.26 31.72 8.75
N ALA A 5 -4.86 31.39 7.53
CA ALA A 5 -5.44 30.31 6.75
C ALA A 5 -4.35 29.57 5.97
N GLY A 6 -4.48 28.27 5.83
CA GLY A 6 -3.43 27.48 5.20
C GLY A 6 -3.64 26.00 5.20
N LEU A 7 -2.51 25.29 5.09
CA LEU A 7 -2.38 23.85 5.00
C LEU A 7 -1.70 23.29 6.25
N GLY A 8 -2.33 22.37 6.93
CA GLY A 8 -1.84 21.75 8.17
C GLY A 8 -1.55 20.27 8.02
N ALA A 9 -0.50 19.83 8.69
CA ALA A 9 -0.22 18.42 9.02
C ALA A 9 -0.68 18.20 10.47
N MET A 10 -1.90 17.71 10.62
CA MET A 10 -2.57 17.63 11.92
C MET A 10 -2.27 16.29 12.58
N ASN A 11 -1.59 16.37 13.70
CA ASN A 11 -1.32 15.32 14.67
C ASN A 11 -0.94 15.99 15.99
N THR A 12 -0.36 15.27 16.93
CA THR A 12 0.28 15.80 18.12
C THR A 12 1.71 15.27 18.20
N PRO A 13 2.72 16.08 17.88
CA PRO A 13 2.71 17.51 17.48
C PRO A 13 2.15 17.76 16.07
N TYR A 14 1.65 18.97 15.82
CA TYR A 14 1.21 19.40 14.51
C TYR A 14 2.22 20.35 13.84
N ALA A 15 2.10 20.49 12.52
CA ALA A 15 2.82 21.48 11.76
C ALA A 15 1.87 22.21 10.79
N SER A 16 2.18 23.43 10.43
CA SER A 16 1.33 24.23 9.53
C SER A 16 2.11 25.20 8.67
N LEU A 17 1.59 25.45 7.48
CA LEU A 17 2.00 26.57 6.62
C LEU A 17 0.75 27.34 6.20
N GLY A 18 0.71 28.63 6.46
CA GLY A 18 -0.42 29.47 6.10
C GLY A 18 -0.04 30.90 5.79
N VAL A 19 -1.01 31.64 5.30
CA VAL A 19 -0.94 33.10 5.15
C VAL A 19 -1.54 33.71 6.40
N MET A 20 -0.75 34.52 7.09
CA MET A 20 -1.15 35.19 8.31
C MET A 20 -1.18 36.71 8.09
N LYS A 21 -2.22 37.39 8.61
CA LYS A 21 -2.32 38.83 8.64
C LYS A 21 -1.61 39.40 9.87
N THR A 22 -0.55 40.13 9.63
CA THR A 22 0.24 40.82 10.67
C THR A 22 -0.01 42.34 10.64
N VAL A 23 0.54 43.08 11.61
CA VAL A 23 0.51 44.55 11.61
C VAL A 23 1.26 45.16 10.42
N LYS A 24 2.23 44.40 9.87
CA LYS A 24 3.07 44.86 8.73
C LYS A 24 2.51 44.41 7.37
N GLY A 25 1.39 43.69 7.33
CA GLY A 25 0.81 43.15 6.11
C GLY A 25 0.66 41.64 6.16
N LEU A 26 0.68 40.99 5.00
CA LEU A 26 0.59 39.53 4.90
C LEU A 26 1.98 38.89 5.03
N SER A 27 2.02 37.75 5.71
CA SER A 27 3.23 36.92 5.82
C SER A 27 2.86 35.47 5.68
N LEU A 28 3.72 34.68 5.05
CA LEU A 28 3.72 33.22 5.24
C LEU A 28 4.17 32.92 6.66
N ARG A 29 3.49 32.01 7.31
CA ARG A 29 3.84 31.48 8.60
C ARG A 29 3.99 29.98 8.48
N CYS A 30 5.22 29.47 8.67
CA CYS A 30 5.49 28.04 8.82
C CYS A 30 5.77 27.76 10.29
N TYR A 31 5.04 26.85 10.88
CA TYR A 31 5.14 26.52 12.30
C TYR A 31 5.29 25.03 12.52
N ASP A 32 6.22 24.66 13.37
CA ASP A 32 6.46 23.30 13.86
C ASP A 32 6.25 23.25 15.38
N GLN A 33 5.22 22.59 15.82
CA GLN A 33 4.91 22.43 17.24
C GLN A 33 5.95 21.56 17.96
N ASN A 34 6.55 20.57 17.28
CA ASN A 34 7.51 19.67 17.90
C ASN A 34 8.75 20.41 18.41
N THR A 35 9.25 21.35 17.64
CA THR A 35 10.42 22.18 17.97
C THR A 35 10.05 23.55 18.51
N ASN A 36 8.76 23.91 18.48
CA ASN A 36 8.23 25.26 18.73
C ASN A 36 8.91 26.34 17.89
N LYS A 37 9.34 25.98 16.67
CA LYS A 37 9.95 26.92 15.73
C LYS A 37 8.91 27.53 14.82
N GLU A 38 9.09 28.81 14.54
CA GLU A 38 8.27 29.60 13.63
C GLU A 38 9.15 30.32 12.62
N VAL A 39 8.78 30.25 11.35
CA VAL A 39 9.38 31.04 10.27
C VAL A 39 8.31 31.96 9.70
N LEU A 40 8.60 33.27 9.71
CA LEU A 40 7.74 34.29 9.12
C LEU A 40 8.43 34.87 7.89
N LYS A 41 7.77 34.83 6.73
CA LYS A 41 8.25 35.42 5.49
C LYS A 41 7.22 36.42 4.98
N PRO A 42 7.51 37.76 5.01
CA PRO A 42 6.62 38.74 4.44
C PRO A 42 6.38 38.48 2.95
N ILE A 43 5.13 38.63 2.52
CA ILE A 43 4.74 38.53 1.11
C ILE A 43 4.06 39.82 0.68
N ALA A 44 4.20 40.15 -0.61
CA ALA A 44 3.41 41.20 -1.20
C ALA A 44 1.92 40.85 -1.10
N LYS A 45 1.04 41.83 -1.27
CA LYS A 45 -0.41 41.63 -1.25
C LYS A 45 -0.83 40.79 -2.48
N ASN A 46 -0.41 39.52 -2.48
CA ASN A 46 -0.78 38.57 -3.52
C ASN A 46 -2.22 38.14 -3.32
N LYS A 47 -2.92 37.94 -4.43
CA LYS A 47 -4.30 37.44 -4.40
C LYS A 47 -4.33 35.91 -4.26
N VAL A 48 -3.30 35.24 -4.74
CA VAL A 48 -3.20 33.77 -4.72
C VAL A 48 -1.83 33.35 -4.18
N VAL A 49 -1.81 32.35 -3.34
CA VAL A 49 -0.61 31.71 -2.81
C VAL A 49 -0.83 30.21 -2.89
N TRP A 50 0.11 29.50 -3.50
CA TRP A 50 0.10 28.06 -3.54
C TRP A 50 0.91 27.50 -2.37
N LEU A 51 0.32 26.55 -1.65
CA LEU A 51 0.93 25.89 -0.52
C LEU A 51 1.09 24.39 -0.84
N ARG A 52 2.20 23.81 -0.46
CA ARG A 52 2.47 22.38 -0.64
C ARG A 52 3.03 21.77 0.64
N LEU A 53 2.56 20.60 0.97
CA LEU A 53 3.15 19.70 1.96
C LEU A 53 3.68 18.47 1.23
N TRP A 54 4.94 18.16 1.41
CA TRP A 54 5.55 16.90 1.02
C TRP A 54 5.79 16.04 2.26
N GLY A 55 5.53 14.74 2.18
CA GLY A 55 5.71 13.79 3.27
C GLY A 55 6.45 12.53 2.81
N ASP A 56 7.47 12.14 3.59
CA ASP A 56 8.09 10.81 3.54
C ASP A 56 7.69 10.07 4.82
N TYR A 57 6.69 9.21 4.69
CA TYR A 57 6.12 8.51 5.84
C TYR A 57 7.01 7.37 6.35
N ASP A 58 7.89 6.83 5.52
CA ASP A 58 8.87 5.81 5.95
C ASP A 58 9.91 6.41 6.91
N LYS A 59 10.25 7.68 6.70
CA LYS A 59 11.18 8.43 7.56
C LYS A 59 10.47 9.33 8.56
N SER A 60 9.15 9.41 8.52
CA SER A 60 8.36 10.34 9.33
C SER A 60 8.75 11.80 9.13
N LEU A 61 9.09 12.19 7.91
CA LEU A 61 9.55 13.54 7.55
C LEU A 61 8.50 14.30 6.76
N LEU A 62 8.37 15.59 7.07
CA LEU A 62 7.49 16.53 6.37
C LEU A 62 8.31 17.74 5.92
N GLN A 63 7.96 18.30 4.76
CA GLN A 63 8.54 19.57 4.26
C GLN A 63 7.45 20.42 3.65
N TYR A 64 7.37 21.68 4.10
CA TYR A 64 6.51 22.68 3.49
C TYR A 64 7.24 23.44 2.40
N SER A 65 6.49 23.80 1.37
CA SER A 65 6.91 24.73 0.32
C SER A 65 5.74 25.58 -0.14
N TYR A 66 6.05 26.70 -0.75
CA TYR A 66 5.06 27.63 -1.27
C TYR A 66 5.48 28.13 -2.66
N SER A 67 4.51 28.69 -3.37
CA SER A 67 4.73 29.41 -4.63
C SER A 67 3.86 30.65 -4.69
N LEU A 68 4.36 31.72 -5.30
CA LEU A 68 3.63 32.97 -5.54
C LEU A 68 3.20 33.13 -7.01
N ASP A 69 3.67 32.23 -7.89
CA ASP A 69 3.39 32.24 -9.33
C ASP A 69 2.78 30.92 -9.83
N GLY A 70 2.64 29.92 -8.94
CA GLY A 70 2.17 28.57 -9.26
C GLY A 70 3.18 27.71 -10.03
N LYS A 71 4.40 28.20 -10.28
CA LYS A 71 5.43 27.52 -11.08
C LYS A 71 6.71 27.31 -10.30
N THR A 72 7.20 28.34 -9.64
CA THR A 72 8.45 28.32 -8.87
C THR A 72 8.14 28.00 -7.42
N TRP A 73 8.71 26.93 -6.89
CA TRP A 73 8.47 26.47 -5.52
C TRP A 73 9.70 26.72 -4.64
N GLU A 74 9.46 27.30 -3.48
CA GLU A 74 10.48 27.53 -2.46
C GLU A 74 10.12 26.78 -1.18
N ASN A 75 11.10 26.11 -0.58
CA ASN A 75 10.92 25.51 0.74
C ASN A 75 10.83 26.60 1.81
N ILE A 76 10.05 26.36 2.86
CA ILE A 76 9.92 27.23 4.01
C ILE A 76 9.94 26.39 5.29
N GLY A 77 10.73 26.83 6.27
CA GLY A 77 11.03 26.05 7.45
C GLY A 77 12.04 24.93 7.18
N GLU A 78 12.45 24.28 8.25
CA GLU A 78 13.28 23.07 8.19
C GLU A 78 12.41 21.85 7.90
N GLN A 79 13.03 20.71 7.58
CA GLN A 79 12.31 19.43 7.59
C GLN A 79 11.83 19.12 9.01
N MET A 80 10.60 18.70 9.12
CA MET A 80 9.90 18.45 10.39
C MET A 80 9.72 16.97 10.61
N LEU A 81 9.94 16.52 11.84
CA LEU A 81 9.61 15.17 12.25
C LEU A 81 8.13 15.08 12.61
N SER A 82 7.45 14.11 12.03
CA SER A 82 6.07 13.77 12.36
C SER A 82 5.97 12.30 12.79
N PRO A 83 6.48 11.96 13.98
CA PRO A 83 6.50 10.58 14.42
C PRO A 83 5.10 10.06 14.70
N TYR A 84 4.91 8.75 14.54
CA TYR A 84 3.68 8.08 14.95
C TYR A 84 3.42 8.30 16.45
N GLN A 85 2.19 8.67 16.78
CA GLN A 85 1.77 8.93 18.15
C GLN A 85 0.72 7.94 18.64
N LEU A 86 1.08 7.13 19.62
CA LEU A 86 0.16 6.18 20.25
C LEU A 86 -1.06 6.86 20.89
N LYS A 87 -0.90 8.09 21.41
CA LYS A 87 -1.98 8.82 22.09
C LYS A 87 -3.14 9.20 21.17
N THR A 88 -2.84 9.48 19.90
CA THR A 88 -3.86 9.87 18.92
C THR A 88 -4.39 8.67 18.12
N PHE A 89 -3.64 7.57 18.09
CA PHE A 89 -3.93 6.37 17.29
C PHE A 89 -4.23 6.68 15.82
N GLN A 90 -3.74 7.81 15.33
CA GLN A 90 -3.94 8.31 13.97
C GLN A 90 -2.61 8.68 13.35
N GLY A 91 -2.48 8.48 12.05
CA GLY A 91 -1.43 9.07 11.24
C GLY A 91 -1.62 10.58 11.10
N VAL A 92 -0.73 11.22 10.36
CA VAL A 92 -0.86 12.63 10.02
C VAL A 92 -2.07 12.84 9.11
N CYS A 93 -2.97 13.73 9.52
CA CYS A 93 -4.09 14.18 8.70
C CYS A 93 -3.73 15.50 8.02
N VAL A 94 -3.79 15.53 6.69
CA VAL A 94 -3.64 16.77 5.94
C VAL A 94 -4.95 17.53 5.97
N ALA A 95 -4.92 18.80 6.38
CA ALA A 95 -6.12 19.62 6.54
C ALA A 95 -5.93 21.04 6.03
N LEU A 96 -6.97 21.61 5.45
CA LEU A 96 -7.09 23.04 5.26
C LEU A 96 -7.63 23.65 6.55
N TYR A 97 -7.10 24.81 6.93
CA TYR A 97 -7.56 25.50 8.13
C TYR A 97 -7.70 27.02 7.91
N ALA A 98 -8.61 27.61 8.64
CA ALA A 98 -8.72 29.06 8.77
C ALA A 98 -9.18 29.40 10.21
N PHE A 99 -8.49 30.30 10.86
CA PHE A 99 -8.85 30.75 12.20
C PHE A 99 -8.42 32.19 12.48
N ASN A 100 -9.02 32.78 13.50
CA ASN A 100 -8.63 34.07 14.05
C ASN A 100 -8.24 33.87 15.53
N LYS A 101 -7.01 34.24 15.88
CA LYS A 101 -6.50 34.09 17.26
C LYS A 101 -7.24 34.95 18.30
N ALA A 102 -7.85 36.05 17.86
CA ALA A 102 -8.60 36.92 18.75
C ALA A 102 -10.06 36.50 19.00
N GLY A 103 -10.51 35.44 18.32
CA GLY A 103 -11.87 34.91 18.46
C GLY A 103 -12.97 35.85 17.96
N VAL A 104 -12.63 36.80 17.10
CA VAL A 104 -13.57 37.77 16.49
C VAL A 104 -13.76 37.45 15.02
N ASN A 105 -14.80 38.01 14.40
CA ASN A 105 -14.97 37.92 12.96
C ASN A 105 -13.74 38.46 12.25
N GLY A 106 -13.10 37.59 11.48
CA GLY A 106 -11.84 37.85 10.80
C GLY A 106 -12.00 38.00 9.29
N GLY A 107 -10.91 37.81 8.59
CA GLY A 107 -10.89 37.77 7.14
C GLY A 107 -11.52 36.50 6.57
N VAL A 108 -11.67 36.50 5.24
CA VAL A 108 -12.11 35.35 4.46
C VAL A 108 -10.91 34.79 3.69
N ALA A 109 -10.79 33.51 3.63
CA ALA A 109 -9.84 32.79 2.76
C ALA A 109 -10.61 31.79 1.91
N ASP A 110 -10.43 31.86 0.62
CA ASP A 110 -10.95 30.87 -0.33
C ASP A 110 -9.85 29.85 -0.60
N PHE A 111 -10.23 28.60 -0.64
CA PHE A 111 -9.33 27.50 -1.02
C PHE A 111 -9.83 26.90 -2.33
N ASP A 112 -8.90 26.71 -3.25
CA ASP A 112 -9.18 26.16 -4.56
C ASP A 112 -8.09 25.16 -4.94
N ASP A 113 -8.37 24.28 -5.89
CA ASP A 113 -7.42 23.33 -6.50
C ASP A 113 -6.68 22.43 -5.47
N PHE A 114 -7.41 21.89 -4.48
CA PHE A 114 -6.83 20.93 -3.53
C PHE A 114 -6.50 19.62 -4.24
N LYS A 115 -5.22 19.27 -4.29
CA LYS A 115 -4.71 18.05 -4.92
C LYS A 115 -3.90 17.23 -3.93
N VAL A 116 -4.07 15.92 -4.00
CA VAL A 116 -3.23 14.93 -3.31
C VAL A 116 -2.57 14.09 -4.40
N GLU A 117 -1.25 14.07 -4.38
CA GLU A 117 -0.45 13.23 -5.27
C GLU A 117 0.29 12.19 -4.43
N GLU A 118 -0.04 10.93 -4.66
CA GLU A 118 0.67 9.81 -4.06
C GLU A 118 1.44 9.09 -5.16
N PRO A 119 2.78 8.99 -5.07
CA PRO A 119 3.48 8.06 -5.94
C PRO A 119 2.89 6.66 -5.69
N MET A 120 2.52 5.97 -6.75
CA MET A 120 2.09 4.58 -6.65
C MET A 120 3.17 3.81 -5.90
N ALA A 121 2.80 3.21 -4.77
CA ALA A 121 3.71 2.30 -4.09
C ALA A 121 4.16 1.20 -5.07
N ASP A 122 5.45 0.92 -5.08
CA ASP A 122 5.93 -0.26 -5.80
C ASP A 122 5.43 -1.51 -5.08
N ARG A 123 4.25 -1.96 -5.49
CA ARG A 123 3.59 -3.14 -4.92
C ARG A 123 4.29 -4.44 -5.28
N THR A 124 5.31 -4.39 -6.13
CA THR A 124 6.09 -5.54 -6.57
C THR A 124 7.46 -5.62 -5.93
N ALA A 125 7.90 -4.62 -5.17
CA ALA A 125 9.25 -4.53 -4.60
C ALA A 125 9.67 -5.77 -3.80
N ASN A 126 8.74 -6.42 -3.11
CA ASN A 126 9.00 -7.62 -2.29
C ASN A 126 8.47 -8.91 -2.93
N LEU A 127 7.97 -8.84 -4.16
CA LEU A 127 7.46 -10.02 -4.86
C LEU A 127 8.59 -10.70 -5.64
N PRO A 128 8.60 -12.03 -5.73
CA PRO A 128 9.60 -12.75 -6.53
C PRO A 128 9.27 -12.70 -8.04
N ILE A 129 9.01 -11.50 -8.58
CA ILE A 129 8.68 -11.30 -9.99
C ILE A 129 9.81 -11.83 -10.89
N GLY A 130 9.45 -12.59 -11.93
CA GLY A 130 10.38 -13.20 -12.88
C GLY A 130 11.17 -14.37 -12.31
N LYS A 131 11.05 -14.66 -11.01
CA LYS A 131 11.73 -15.80 -10.39
C LYS A 131 10.88 -17.07 -10.50
N THR A 132 11.56 -18.19 -10.51
CA THR A 132 10.95 -19.50 -10.40
C THR A 132 10.87 -19.89 -8.93
N ILE A 133 9.69 -20.24 -8.45
CA ILE A 133 9.46 -20.62 -7.06
C ILE A 133 8.75 -21.95 -6.93
N ARG A 134 8.82 -22.53 -5.73
CA ARG A 134 7.92 -23.60 -5.26
C ARG A 134 7.09 -23.10 -4.11
N LEU A 135 5.87 -23.63 -3.98
CA LEU A 135 4.92 -23.34 -2.91
C LEU A 135 4.69 -24.56 -2.05
N PHE A 136 4.85 -24.40 -0.74
CA PHE A 136 4.58 -25.44 0.25
C PHE A 136 3.41 -24.96 1.12
N ASN A 137 2.42 -25.81 1.33
CA ASN A 137 1.35 -25.49 2.25
C ASN A 137 1.88 -25.46 3.69
N LEU A 138 1.64 -24.38 4.40
CA LEU A 138 2.17 -24.21 5.77
C LEU A 138 1.50 -25.15 6.77
N ALA A 139 0.27 -25.60 6.49
CA ALA A 139 -0.48 -26.46 7.41
C ALA A 139 0.08 -27.89 7.51
N ASP A 140 0.53 -28.46 6.38
CA ASP A 140 1.02 -29.84 6.29
C ASP A 140 2.48 -29.94 5.81
N GLY A 141 3.09 -28.84 5.40
CA GLY A 141 4.46 -28.80 4.87
C GLY A 141 4.62 -29.40 3.48
N ASN A 142 3.54 -29.81 2.85
CA ASN A 142 3.57 -30.50 1.58
C ASN A 142 3.69 -29.52 0.39
N LEU A 143 4.41 -29.97 -0.64
CA LEU A 143 4.60 -29.24 -1.88
C LEU A 143 3.28 -29.13 -2.66
N MET A 144 2.98 -27.95 -3.19
CA MET A 144 1.93 -27.78 -4.18
C MET A 144 2.33 -28.48 -5.48
N ASN A 145 1.50 -29.37 -5.96
CA ASN A 145 1.73 -30.19 -7.13
C ASN A 145 0.48 -30.25 -8.02
N ALA A 146 0.54 -30.95 -9.15
CA ALA A 146 -0.58 -31.09 -10.07
C ALA A 146 -0.75 -32.55 -10.48
N THR A 147 -2.00 -33.00 -10.63
CA THR A 147 -2.33 -34.26 -11.32
C THR A 147 -2.09 -34.15 -12.82
N GLY A 148 -2.09 -35.27 -13.53
CA GLY A 148 -2.00 -35.29 -14.99
C GLY A 148 -3.10 -34.46 -15.70
N HIS A 149 -4.23 -34.19 -15.04
CA HIS A 149 -5.32 -33.34 -15.50
C HIS A 149 -5.18 -31.87 -15.08
N GLY A 150 -4.06 -31.51 -14.46
CA GLY A 150 -3.78 -30.14 -14.03
C GLY A 150 -4.50 -29.69 -12.76
N LEU A 151 -5.22 -30.58 -12.06
CA LEU A 151 -5.81 -30.27 -10.76
C LEU A 151 -4.72 -30.16 -9.70
N MET A 152 -4.68 -29.04 -8.98
CA MET A 152 -3.66 -28.79 -7.96
C MET A 152 -3.97 -29.56 -6.68
N HIS A 153 -2.95 -30.13 -6.07
CA HIS A 153 -3.05 -30.88 -4.82
C HIS A 153 -1.74 -30.78 -4.01
N SER A 154 -1.74 -31.23 -2.77
CA SER A 154 -0.52 -31.39 -1.95
C SER A 154 0.13 -32.72 -2.17
N SER A 155 1.46 -32.78 -2.18
CA SER A 155 2.23 -34.00 -2.23
C SER A 155 3.42 -33.98 -1.29
N SER A 156 3.55 -35.05 -0.50
CA SER A 156 4.74 -35.40 0.29
C SER A 156 5.59 -36.50 -0.36
N ASN A 157 5.19 -36.99 -1.52
CA ASN A 157 5.94 -38.02 -2.24
C ASN A 157 7.23 -37.42 -2.80
N ILE A 158 8.39 -37.97 -2.44
CA ILE A 158 9.71 -37.49 -2.87
C ILE A 158 9.84 -37.44 -4.40
N LYS A 159 9.29 -38.41 -5.13
CA LYS A 159 9.30 -38.41 -6.60
C LYS A 159 8.46 -37.23 -7.18
N GLU A 160 7.29 -37.01 -6.59
CA GLU A 160 6.45 -35.88 -6.97
C GLU A 160 7.05 -34.53 -6.51
N MET A 161 7.71 -34.49 -5.35
CA MET A 161 8.44 -33.32 -4.88
C MET A 161 9.59 -32.93 -5.82
N SER A 162 10.36 -33.90 -6.33
CA SER A 162 11.44 -33.64 -7.30
C SER A 162 10.91 -33.11 -8.63
N ASN A 163 9.69 -33.52 -9.01
CA ASN A 163 8.98 -33.09 -10.23
C ASN A 163 7.86 -32.09 -9.93
N GLY A 164 7.80 -31.58 -8.71
CA GLY A 164 6.74 -30.68 -8.27
C GLY A 164 6.63 -29.42 -9.12
N VAL A 165 5.46 -28.82 -9.12
CA VAL A 165 5.19 -27.66 -9.95
C VAL A 165 6.07 -26.49 -9.51
N LYS A 166 6.84 -26.00 -10.47
CA LYS A 166 7.61 -24.77 -10.34
C LYS A 166 6.83 -23.66 -11.01
N PHE A 167 6.70 -22.53 -10.33
CA PHE A 167 5.96 -21.38 -10.84
C PHE A 167 6.90 -20.23 -11.14
N ILE A 168 6.80 -19.67 -12.33
CA ILE A 168 7.35 -18.38 -12.67
C ILE A 168 6.32 -17.34 -12.28
N ILE A 169 6.72 -16.33 -11.51
CA ILE A 169 5.83 -15.24 -11.10
C ILE A 169 5.84 -14.18 -12.19
N GLU A 170 4.74 -14.07 -12.93
CA GLU A 170 4.57 -13.02 -13.95
C GLU A 170 3.87 -11.80 -13.36
N ASP A 171 4.45 -10.62 -13.60
CA ASP A 171 3.82 -9.33 -13.27
C ASP A 171 2.63 -9.07 -14.21
N ARG A 172 1.47 -8.75 -13.64
CA ARG A 172 0.25 -8.33 -14.35
C ARG A 172 -0.07 -6.85 -14.15
N GLY A 173 0.85 -6.13 -13.54
CA GLY A 173 0.69 -4.71 -13.21
C GLY A 173 -0.18 -4.45 -11.98
N GLN A 174 -0.01 -3.28 -11.39
CA GLN A 174 -0.77 -2.82 -10.21
C GLN A 174 -0.71 -3.78 -9.00
N GLY A 175 0.40 -4.51 -8.82
CA GLY A 175 0.59 -5.48 -7.74
C GLY A 175 -0.13 -6.81 -7.94
N LYS A 176 -0.65 -7.06 -9.14
CA LYS A 176 -1.24 -8.36 -9.53
C LYS A 176 -0.19 -9.25 -10.16
N ILE A 177 -0.33 -10.55 -9.96
CA ILE A 177 0.55 -11.56 -10.53
C ILE A 177 -0.25 -12.68 -11.20
N ALA A 178 0.43 -13.42 -12.08
CA ALA A 178 0.00 -14.74 -12.52
C ALA A 178 1.06 -15.79 -12.19
N LEU A 179 0.62 -17.00 -11.95
CA LEU A 179 1.48 -18.17 -11.72
C LEU A 179 1.58 -18.97 -13.02
N LYS A 180 2.77 -19.00 -13.62
CA LYS A 180 3.05 -19.76 -14.83
C LYS A 180 3.98 -20.91 -14.51
N THR A 181 3.64 -22.10 -14.96
CA THR A 181 4.50 -23.30 -14.81
C THR A 181 5.66 -23.29 -15.81
N ALA A 182 6.71 -24.03 -15.50
CA ALA A 182 7.87 -24.17 -16.38
C ALA A 182 7.52 -24.75 -17.76
N ASP A 183 6.45 -25.54 -17.88
CA ASP A 183 5.93 -26.08 -19.14
C ASP A 183 4.96 -25.12 -19.86
N GLY A 184 4.84 -23.88 -19.38
CA GLY A 184 4.11 -22.81 -20.04
C GLY A 184 2.62 -22.72 -19.70
N ARG A 185 2.10 -23.57 -18.82
CA ARG A 185 0.70 -23.50 -18.37
C ARG A 185 0.52 -22.46 -17.27
N TYR A 186 -0.70 -21.99 -17.10
CA TYR A 186 -1.07 -21.02 -16.08
C TYR A 186 -2.03 -21.62 -15.07
N VAL A 187 -1.91 -21.13 -13.84
CA VAL A 187 -2.94 -21.41 -12.82
C VAL A 187 -4.20 -20.64 -13.19
N TYR A 188 -5.34 -21.30 -13.13
CA TYR A 188 -6.66 -20.71 -13.28
C TYR A 188 -7.64 -21.27 -12.27
N ILE A 189 -8.73 -20.58 -12.02
CA ILE A 189 -9.79 -21.03 -11.14
C ILE A 189 -10.96 -21.53 -11.98
N ALA A 190 -11.22 -22.85 -11.88
CA ALA A 190 -12.39 -23.47 -12.52
C ALA A 190 -13.61 -23.34 -11.60
N GLY A 191 -14.74 -22.92 -12.17
CA GLY A 191 -15.97 -22.67 -11.40
C GLY A 191 -16.45 -21.23 -11.52
N ALA A 192 -17.48 -20.91 -10.77
CA ALA A 192 -18.13 -19.61 -10.75
C ALA A 192 -18.50 -19.20 -9.32
N GLY A 193 -18.62 -17.88 -9.08
CA GLY A 193 -18.98 -17.36 -7.76
C GLY A 193 -17.82 -17.30 -6.80
N LEU A 194 -18.07 -17.62 -5.53
CA LEU A 194 -17.13 -17.46 -4.42
C LEU A 194 -16.27 -18.72 -4.15
N SER A 195 -16.26 -19.69 -5.06
CA SER A 195 -15.48 -20.94 -4.93
C SER A 195 -15.15 -21.50 -6.30
N GLY A 196 -13.99 -22.17 -6.39
CA GLY A 196 -13.60 -22.88 -7.60
C GLY A 196 -12.31 -23.67 -7.39
N ASP A 197 -12.16 -24.76 -8.15
CA ASP A 197 -10.95 -25.58 -8.13
C ASP A 197 -9.76 -24.82 -8.71
N VAL A 198 -8.60 -24.98 -8.09
CA VAL A 198 -7.32 -24.50 -8.62
C VAL A 198 -6.79 -25.49 -9.65
N ARG A 199 -6.63 -25.07 -10.89
CA ARG A 199 -6.23 -25.92 -12.02
C ARG A 199 -5.18 -25.24 -12.89
N LEU A 200 -4.64 -26.00 -13.86
CA LEU A 200 -3.72 -25.53 -14.88
C LEU A 200 -4.38 -25.49 -16.26
N THR A 201 -4.10 -24.43 -17.03
CA THR A 201 -4.54 -24.27 -18.42
C THR A 201 -3.38 -23.85 -19.32
N SER A 202 -3.39 -24.28 -20.58
CA SER A 202 -2.47 -23.78 -21.61
C SER A 202 -2.94 -22.45 -22.23
N ASP A 203 -4.16 -22.04 -21.96
CA ASP A 203 -4.71 -20.79 -22.49
C ASP A 203 -4.37 -19.63 -21.56
N ALA A 204 -3.45 -18.79 -22.00
CA ALA A 204 -3.00 -17.62 -21.24
C ALA A 204 -4.11 -16.58 -20.98
N SER A 205 -5.17 -16.56 -21.80
CA SER A 205 -6.30 -15.65 -21.62
C SER A 205 -7.17 -16.03 -20.42
N HIS A 206 -7.08 -17.28 -19.96
CA HIS A 206 -7.76 -17.80 -18.77
C HIS A 206 -6.88 -17.79 -17.52
N ALA A 207 -5.63 -17.28 -17.62
CA ALA A 207 -4.75 -17.19 -16.45
C ALA A 207 -5.42 -16.37 -15.34
N GLU A 208 -5.43 -16.91 -14.13
CA GLU A 208 -5.92 -16.18 -12.97
C GLU A 208 -4.97 -15.05 -12.59
N GLU A 209 -5.54 -13.90 -12.26
CA GLU A 209 -4.83 -12.81 -11.62
C GLU A 209 -4.97 -12.92 -10.11
N PHE A 210 -3.85 -12.96 -9.42
CA PHE A 210 -3.79 -13.01 -7.97
C PHE A 210 -3.23 -11.71 -7.39
N VAL A 211 -3.73 -11.34 -6.20
CA VAL A 211 -3.02 -10.43 -5.31
C VAL A 211 -2.16 -11.28 -4.37
N TRP A 212 -0.86 -11.06 -4.41
CA TRP A 212 0.07 -11.67 -3.48
C TRP A 212 0.04 -10.90 -2.16
N GLN A 213 -0.40 -11.54 -1.10
CA GLN A 213 -0.32 -11.00 0.24
C GLN A 213 0.92 -11.55 0.93
N ASP A 214 1.90 -10.69 1.17
CA ASP A 214 3.09 -11.06 1.94
C ASP A 214 2.72 -11.28 3.41
N MET A 215 3.11 -12.44 3.95
CA MET A 215 2.90 -12.85 5.34
C MET A 215 4.21 -12.87 6.13
N LEU A 216 5.27 -12.22 5.60
CA LEU A 216 6.63 -12.22 6.12
C LEU A 216 7.30 -13.61 6.14
N TYR A 217 8.60 -13.66 6.36
CA TYR A 217 9.39 -14.90 6.48
C TYR A 217 9.18 -15.88 5.32
N ASN A 218 9.17 -15.39 4.08
CA ASN A 218 8.89 -16.17 2.88
C ASN A 218 7.56 -16.93 2.94
N ARG A 219 6.55 -16.30 3.51
CA ARG A 219 5.17 -16.82 3.51
C ARG A 219 4.27 -15.89 2.71
N CYS A 220 3.24 -16.46 2.12
CA CYS A 220 2.25 -15.69 1.37
C CYS A 220 0.87 -16.32 1.43
N MET A 221 -0.13 -15.50 1.11
CA MET A 221 -1.44 -15.96 0.66
C MET A 221 -1.69 -15.41 -0.75
N LEU A 222 -2.49 -16.12 -1.53
CA LEU A 222 -2.81 -15.76 -2.91
C LEU A 222 -4.33 -15.53 -3.01
N LEU A 223 -4.72 -14.27 -3.14
CA LEU A 223 -6.13 -13.89 -3.33
C LEU A 223 -6.48 -13.96 -4.82
N SER A 224 -7.40 -14.83 -5.19
CA SER A 224 -7.97 -14.87 -6.53
C SER A 224 -8.87 -13.66 -6.76
N LEU A 225 -8.66 -12.95 -7.85
CA LEU A 225 -9.53 -11.82 -8.21
C LEU A 225 -10.88 -12.28 -8.76
N LYS A 226 -10.95 -13.48 -9.30
CA LYS A 226 -12.19 -14.07 -9.81
C LYS A 226 -13.18 -14.42 -8.69
N THR A 227 -12.71 -15.08 -7.64
CA THR A 227 -13.58 -15.54 -6.55
C THR A 227 -13.61 -14.59 -5.35
N GLN A 228 -12.67 -13.64 -5.27
CA GLN A 228 -12.44 -12.79 -4.09
C GLN A 228 -12.19 -13.64 -2.82
N ARG A 229 -11.52 -14.78 -3.02
CA ARG A 229 -11.11 -15.72 -1.96
C ARG A 229 -9.66 -16.11 -2.15
N TYR A 230 -9.03 -16.52 -1.04
CA TYR A 230 -7.68 -17.04 -1.09
C TYR A 230 -7.70 -18.50 -1.57
N ILE A 231 -6.66 -18.87 -2.31
CA ILE A 231 -6.48 -20.28 -2.61
C ILE A 231 -5.95 -21.02 -1.38
N GLY A 232 -6.38 -22.25 -1.21
CA GLY A 232 -5.97 -23.07 -0.10
C GLY A 232 -6.44 -24.53 -0.26
N LYS A 233 -6.06 -25.34 0.71
CA LYS A 233 -6.45 -26.75 0.83
C LYS A 233 -6.74 -27.05 2.29
N HIS A 234 -7.89 -27.66 2.55
CA HIS A 234 -8.21 -28.14 3.90
C HIS A 234 -7.25 -29.28 4.30
N PRO A 235 -6.51 -29.15 5.42
CA PRO A 235 -5.43 -30.08 5.75
C PRO A 235 -5.91 -31.54 5.99
N THR A 236 -7.18 -31.70 6.39
CA THR A 236 -7.73 -32.97 6.90
C THR A 236 -8.56 -33.75 5.90
N ASP A 237 -8.99 -33.17 4.80
CA ASP A 237 -9.96 -33.79 3.89
C ASP A 237 -9.34 -34.40 2.62
N GLY A 238 -8.04 -34.16 2.38
CA GLY A 238 -7.37 -34.67 1.18
C GLY A 238 -7.83 -34.04 -0.14
N SER A 239 -8.71 -33.01 -0.08
CA SER A 239 -9.26 -32.35 -1.27
C SER A 239 -8.18 -31.63 -2.07
N PRO A 240 -8.43 -31.34 -3.36
CA PRO A 240 -7.56 -30.50 -4.14
C PRO A 240 -7.58 -29.06 -3.61
N TYR A 241 -6.65 -28.23 -4.09
CA TYR A 241 -6.68 -26.80 -3.81
C TYR A 241 -7.91 -26.14 -4.43
N SER A 242 -8.52 -25.25 -3.66
CA SER A 242 -9.67 -24.43 -4.07
C SER A 242 -9.46 -22.97 -3.71
N ALA A 243 -10.21 -22.09 -4.37
CA ALA A 243 -10.21 -20.65 -4.10
C ALA A 243 -11.52 -20.29 -3.36
N ASP A 244 -11.62 -20.67 -2.09
CA ASP A 244 -12.80 -20.47 -1.22
C ASP A 244 -12.47 -20.00 0.20
N PHE A 245 -11.20 -19.83 0.54
CA PHE A 245 -10.75 -19.40 1.86
C PHE A 245 -10.95 -17.90 2.08
N GLN A 246 -11.42 -17.53 3.27
CA GLN A 246 -11.62 -16.12 3.63
C GLN A 246 -10.34 -15.45 4.15
N GLY A 247 -9.34 -16.21 4.56
CA GLY A 247 -8.06 -15.76 5.08
C GLY A 247 -7.45 -16.76 6.04
N ALA A 248 -6.28 -16.44 6.58
CA ALA A 248 -5.58 -17.27 7.54
C ALA A 248 -6.31 -17.29 8.90
N ASP A 249 -6.29 -18.44 9.56
CA ASP A 249 -6.61 -18.53 10.99
C ASP A 249 -5.44 -17.97 11.84
N ALA A 250 -5.66 -17.82 13.13
CA ALA A 250 -4.64 -17.32 14.05
C ALA A 250 -3.36 -18.18 14.10
N GLY A 251 -3.48 -19.47 13.79
CA GLY A 251 -2.37 -20.42 13.75
C GLY A 251 -1.71 -20.51 12.37
N MET A 252 -2.27 -19.85 11.34
CA MET A 252 -1.86 -19.98 9.94
C MET A 252 -1.86 -21.42 9.40
N LYS A 253 -2.72 -22.28 9.96
CA LYS A 253 -2.76 -23.72 9.66
C LYS A 253 -4.07 -24.20 9.05
N ASN A 254 -4.93 -23.27 8.65
CA ASN A 254 -6.17 -23.63 7.97
C ASN A 254 -5.99 -24.03 6.49
N GLY A 255 -4.77 -23.93 5.95
CA GLY A 255 -4.41 -24.40 4.62
C GLY A 255 -4.33 -23.36 3.51
N CYS A 256 -4.55 -22.07 3.79
CA CYS A 256 -4.43 -21.01 2.79
C CYS A 256 -3.15 -20.18 2.87
N VAL A 257 -2.23 -20.53 3.78
CA VAL A 257 -0.91 -19.91 3.87
C VAL A 257 0.13 -20.83 3.26
N PHE A 258 1.00 -20.27 2.44
CA PHE A 258 2.09 -20.97 1.79
C PHE A 258 3.43 -20.44 2.28
N SER A 259 4.42 -21.30 2.45
CA SER A 259 5.82 -20.92 2.38
C SER A 259 6.32 -21.09 0.94
N TRP A 260 7.30 -20.28 0.56
CA TRP A 260 7.86 -20.33 -0.78
C TRP A 260 9.39 -20.26 -0.75
N GLU A 261 9.98 -20.86 -1.76
CA GLU A 261 11.42 -20.81 -2.00
C GLU A 261 11.71 -20.56 -3.47
N VAL A 262 12.77 -19.84 -3.75
CA VAL A 262 13.29 -19.70 -5.12
C VAL A 262 14.03 -20.98 -5.49
N VAL A 263 13.76 -21.48 -6.68
CA VAL A 263 14.45 -22.64 -7.27
C VAL A 263 15.21 -22.16 -8.51
N GLU A 264 16.44 -22.61 -8.59
CA GLU A 264 17.32 -22.35 -9.77
C GLU A 264 16.92 -23.19 -10.99
#